data_d0391c9c9f9e0f01acf59db8d351f1c6
#
_entry.id   d0391c9c9f9e0f01acf59db8d351f1c6
#
_cell.length_a   1.000
_cell.length_b   1.000
_cell.length_c   1.000
_cell.angle_alpha   90.00
_cell.angle_beta   90.00
_cell.angle_gamma   90.00
#
_symmetry.space_group_name_H-M   'P 1'
#
loop_
_entity.id
_entity.type
_entity.pdbx_description
1 polymer ?
#
loop_
_entity_poly.entity_id
_entity_poly.type
_entity_poly.pdbx_seq_one_letter_code
_entity_poly.pdbx_strand_id
1 'polypeptide(L)'
;MNTSLSTTGKHPTFHGIRNRNGKWVAEIREPRKTSRIWLGTYPNPEMAAAAFDVAALALKGSEASLNFPDLAGKYRLPESPEPGFIRTAAGEAAELMKLFMKRDDEARNDEFVDEEAIFDMPKLLIDMAEGMLLSPPRQTVADDRTLGECSDCDNYLWSY
;
A
#
# COMPACT_ATOMS: atom_id res chain seq x y z
N MET A 1 -1.64 33.42 5.38
CA MET A 1 -1.03 33.90 4.13
C MET A 1 -0.61 32.68 3.32
N ASN A 2 -1.46 32.25 2.42
CA ASN A 2 -1.16 31.13 1.54
C ASN A 2 -0.32 31.63 0.38
N THR A 3 0.97 31.47 0.50
CA THR A 3 1.89 31.67 -0.61
C THR A 3 1.77 30.46 -1.52
N SER A 4 0.81 30.51 -2.43
CA SER A 4 0.83 29.62 -3.60
C SER A 4 1.99 30.05 -4.47
N LEU A 5 3.17 29.52 -4.18
CA LEU A 5 4.29 29.54 -5.11
C LEU A 5 3.84 28.73 -6.34
N SER A 6 3.40 29.43 -7.37
CA SER A 6 3.26 28.88 -8.70
C SER A 6 4.65 28.57 -9.23
N THR A 7 5.20 27.46 -8.78
CA THR A 7 6.51 26.98 -9.21
C THR A 7 6.33 26.35 -10.60
N THR A 8 6.28 27.16 -11.62
CA THR A 8 6.53 26.75 -13.00
C THR A 8 8.01 26.44 -13.13
N GLY A 9 8.44 25.30 -12.56
CA GLY A 9 9.84 24.95 -12.42
C GLY A 9 10.13 23.52 -12.86
N LYS A 10 11.37 23.32 -13.27
CA LYS A 10 11.91 21.97 -13.44
C LYS A 10 11.93 21.27 -12.08
N HIS A 11 11.69 19.96 -12.08
CA HIS A 11 11.85 19.17 -10.85
C HIS A 11 13.34 19.10 -10.47
N PRO A 12 13.70 19.22 -9.19
CA PRO A 12 15.12 19.22 -8.78
C PRO A 12 15.82 17.88 -9.05
N THR A 13 15.10 16.78 -8.98
CA THR A 13 15.65 15.42 -9.10
C THR A 13 15.38 14.79 -10.46
N PHE A 14 14.17 14.96 -11.00
CA PHE A 14 13.78 14.29 -12.24
C PHE A 14 14.00 15.15 -13.48
N HIS A 15 14.48 14.52 -14.53
CA HIS A 15 14.74 15.15 -15.82
C HIS A 15 13.54 15.06 -16.77
N GLY A 16 13.38 16.09 -17.61
CA GLY A 16 12.38 16.09 -18.68
C GLY A 16 10.96 16.39 -18.25
N ILE A 17 10.74 16.75 -17.01
CA ILE A 17 9.43 17.10 -16.46
C ILE A 17 9.36 18.54 -15.95
N ARG A 18 8.18 19.12 -16.01
CA ARG A 18 7.92 20.47 -15.50
C ARG A 18 6.58 20.54 -14.77
N ASN A 19 6.54 21.26 -13.68
CA ASN A 19 5.29 21.56 -13.00
C ASN A 19 4.54 22.68 -13.72
N ARG A 20 3.26 22.44 -13.97
CA ARG A 20 2.31 23.42 -14.48
C ARG A 20 0.98 23.30 -13.73
N ASN A 21 0.62 24.32 -12.99
CA ASN A 21 -0.64 24.37 -12.24
C ASN A 21 -0.88 23.15 -11.33
N GLY A 22 0.15 22.71 -10.62
CA GLY A 22 0.06 21.55 -9.73
C GLY A 22 0.08 20.18 -10.41
N LYS A 23 0.24 20.13 -11.73
CA LYS A 23 0.40 18.89 -12.51
C LYS A 23 1.78 18.83 -13.15
N TRP A 24 2.26 17.64 -13.40
CA TRP A 24 3.55 17.40 -14.01
C TRP A 24 3.43 17.05 -15.49
N VAL A 25 4.08 17.85 -16.31
CA VAL A 25 4.12 17.66 -17.77
C VAL A 25 5.43 17.01 -18.12
N ALA A 26 5.37 15.91 -18.87
CA ALA A 26 6.53 15.27 -19.47
C ALA A 26 6.67 15.70 -20.93
N GLU A 27 7.85 16.17 -21.29
CA GLU A 27 8.20 16.54 -22.66
C GLU A 27 9.62 16.07 -22.99
N ILE A 28 9.83 15.60 -24.22
CA ILE A 28 11.16 15.21 -24.69
C ILE A 28 11.49 15.90 -26.01
N ARG A 29 12.77 16.25 -26.17
CA ARG A 29 13.25 16.79 -27.42
C ARG A 29 13.68 15.63 -28.32
N GLU A 30 13.17 15.63 -29.52
CA GLU A 30 13.54 14.65 -30.55
C GLU A 30 15.01 14.85 -30.96
N PRO A 31 15.84 13.79 -30.97
CA PRO A 31 17.24 13.90 -31.39
C PRO A 31 17.32 14.37 -32.85
N ARG A 32 18.26 15.26 -33.15
CA ARG A 32 18.48 15.87 -34.45
C ARG A 32 17.36 16.78 -34.99
N LYS A 33 16.31 17.00 -34.21
CA LYS A 33 15.22 17.91 -34.50
C LYS A 33 15.05 18.99 -33.46
N THR A 34 14.49 20.09 -33.80
CA THR A 34 14.12 21.18 -32.87
C THR A 34 12.76 20.94 -32.22
N SER A 35 12.01 19.96 -32.74
CA SER A 35 10.67 19.63 -32.24
C SER A 35 10.72 18.93 -30.88
N ARG A 36 9.71 19.22 -30.09
CA ARG A 36 9.49 18.54 -28.81
C ARG A 36 8.25 17.68 -28.90
N ILE A 37 8.36 16.47 -28.36
CA ILE A 37 7.23 15.57 -28.22
C ILE A 37 6.65 15.78 -26.83
N TRP A 38 5.39 16.19 -26.77
CA TRP A 38 4.65 16.24 -25.53
C TRP A 38 4.11 14.84 -25.20
N LEU A 39 4.49 14.30 -24.03
CA LEU A 39 4.20 12.93 -23.63
C LEU A 39 2.91 12.83 -22.83
N GLY A 40 2.60 13.84 -22.06
CA GLY A 40 1.38 13.89 -21.28
C GLY A 40 1.49 14.78 -20.04
N THR A 41 0.37 14.85 -19.31
CA THR A 41 0.28 15.54 -18.03
C THR A 41 -0.16 14.56 -16.97
N TYR A 42 0.59 14.49 -15.89
CA TYR A 42 0.43 13.50 -14.82
C TYR A 42 0.23 14.19 -13.47
N PRO A 43 -0.48 13.57 -12.54
CA PRO A 43 -0.66 14.11 -11.19
C PRO A 43 0.63 14.08 -10.36
N ASN A 44 1.45 13.04 -10.56
CA ASN A 44 2.67 12.80 -9.79
C ASN A 44 3.92 13.00 -10.64
N PRO A 45 5.02 13.51 -10.05
CA PRO A 45 6.27 13.71 -10.77
C PRO A 45 6.91 12.38 -11.19
N GLU A 46 6.76 11.31 -10.41
CA GLU A 46 7.29 9.99 -10.69
C GLU A 46 6.66 9.38 -11.94
N MET A 47 5.34 9.54 -12.11
CA MET A 47 4.63 9.09 -13.32
C MET A 47 5.12 9.84 -14.56
N ALA A 48 5.32 11.15 -14.44
CA ALA A 48 5.84 11.97 -15.53
C ALA A 48 7.29 11.59 -15.86
N ALA A 49 8.10 11.28 -14.85
CA ALA A 49 9.48 10.84 -15.04
C ALA A 49 9.57 9.46 -15.72
N ALA A 50 8.70 8.52 -15.35
CA ALA A 50 8.62 7.21 -16.01
C ALA A 50 8.20 7.35 -17.48
N ALA A 51 7.24 8.21 -17.78
CA ALA A 51 6.84 8.53 -19.14
C ALA A 51 8.00 9.12 -19.96
N PHE A 52 8.80 10.00 -19.36
CA PHE A 52 10.01 10.54 -19.99
C PHE A 52 11.04 9.46 -20.25
N ASP A 53 11.28 8.55 -19.32
CA ASP A 53 12.28 7.49 -19.44
C ASP A 53 12.00 6.55 -20.62
N VAL A 54 10.75 6.14 -20.81
CA VAL A 54 10.35 5.33 -21.98
C VAL A 54 10.59 6.06 -23.28
N ALA A 55 10.23 7.34 -23.34
CA ALA A 55 10.47 8.15 -24.52
C ALA A 55 11.97 8.36 -24.80
N ALA A 56 12.78 8.52 -23.75
CA ALA A 56 14.23 8.62 -23.86
C ALA A 56 14.85 7.32 -24.39
N LEU A 57 14.40 6.16 -23.88
CA LEU A 57 14.83 4.85 -24.40
C LEU A 57 14.43 4.65 -25.86
N ALA A 58 13.22 5.03 -26.24
CA ALA A 58 12.74 4.90 -27.61
C ALA A 58 13.53 5.76 -28.62
N LEU A 59 13.95 6.95 -28.19
CA LEU A 59 14.64 7.91 -29.08
C LEU A 59 16.15 7.82 -29.04
N LYS A 60 16.76 7.47 -27.92
CA LYS A 60 18.19 7.46 -27.67
C LYS A 60 18.76 6.07 -27.40
N GLY A 61 17.92 5.09 -27.16
CA GLY A 61 18.35 3.74 -26.82
C GLY A 61 19.13 3.70 -25.49
N SER A 62 20.25 2.97 -25.52
CA SER A 62 21.12 2.77 -24.35
C SER A 62 21.83 4.03 -23.84
N GLU A 63 21.93 5.07 -24.66
CA GLU A 63 22.55 6.35 -24.28
C GLU A 63 21.56 7.30 -23.54
N ALA A 64 20.35 6.84 -23.29
CA ALA A 64 19.36 7.63 -22.60
C ALA A 64 19.74 7.84 -21.13
N SER A 65 19.71 9.09 -20.69
CA SER A 65 19.74 9.38 -19.25
C SER A 65 18.37 9.11 -18.67
N LEU A 66 18.26 8.11 -17.79
CA LEU A 66 17.01 7.68 -17.17
C LEU A 66 16.89 8.22 -15.75
N ASN A 67 15.66 8.51 -15.35
CA ASN A 67 15.32 8.83 -13.97
C ASN A 67 15.25 7.57 -13.12
N PHE A 68 14.75 6.47 -13.70
CA PHE A 68 14.60 5.17 -13.05
C PHE A 68 15.29 4.06 -13.85
N PRO A 69 16.61 3.92 -13.74
CA PRO A 69 17.35 2.89 -14.49
C PRO A 69 16.91 1.47 -14.10
N ASP A 70 16.49 1.25 -12.85
CA ASP A 70 16.03 -0.06 -12.35
C ASP A 70 14.74 -0.54 -13.02
N LEU A 71 13.94 0.38 -13.53
CA LEU A 71 12.68 0.09 -14.21
C LEU A 71 12.83 -0.04 -15.72
N ALA A 72 14.00 0.27 -16.27
CA ALA A 72 14.24 0.25 -17.71
C ALA A 72 13.86 -1.09 -18.37
N GLY A 73 14.16 -2.20 -17.70
CA GLY A 73 13.83 -3.54 -18.19
C GLY A 73 12.34 -3.92 -18.08
N LYS A 74 11.55 -3.14 -17.35
CA LYS A 74 10.11 -3.37 -17.16
C LYS A 74 9.24 -2.53 -18.08
N TYR A 75 9.84 -1.52 -18.70
CA TYR A 75 9.13 -0.67 -19.64
C TYR A 75 8.90 -1.37 -20.97
N ARG A 76 7.68 -1.27 -21.46
CA ARG A 76 7.37 -1.69 -22.81
C ARG A 76 7.82 -0.61 -23.79
N LEU A 77 8.85 -0.91 -24.57
CA LEU A 77 9.33 0.01 -25.58
C LEU A 77 8.39 0.02 -26.79
N PRO A 78 8.17 1.20 -27.41
CA PRO A 78 7.36 1.29 -28.61
C PRO A 78 8.10 0.61 -29.79
N GLU A 79 7.35 0.01 -30.70
CA GLU A 79 7.89 -0.65 -31.89
C GLU A 79 8.48 0.35 -32.90
N SER A 80 8.02 1.59 -32.86
CA SER A 80 8.44 2.65 -33.74
C SER A 80 8.73 3.94 -32.97
N PRO A 81 9.76 4.71 -33.37
CA PRO A 81 10.09 5.98 -32.75
C PRO A 81 9.15 7.12 -33.14
N GLU A 82 7.96 6.79 -33.65
CA GLU A 82 6.97 7.79 -33.99
C GLU A 82 6.32 8.41 -32.73
N PRO A 83 6.00 9.72 -32.74
CA PRO A 83 5.45 10.42 -31.59
C PRO A 83 4.17 9.80 -31.03
N GLY A 84 3.35 9.17 -31.88
CA GLY A 84 2.12 8.49 -31.48
C GLY A 84 2.39 7.28 -30.60
N PHE A 85 3.27 6.38 -31.05
CA PHE A 85 3.65 5.17 -30.31
C PHE A 85 4.41 5.50 -29.02
N ILE A 86 5.27 6.53 -29.05
CA ILE A 86 5.99 7.01 -27.88
C ILE A 86 5.02 7.52 -26.82
N ARG A 87 3.97 8.25 -27.19
CA ARG A 87 2.95 8.72 -26.24
C ARG A 87 2.17 7.58 -25.59
N THR A 88 1.83 6.58 -26.39
CA THR A 88 1.13 5.39 -25.87
C THR A 88 2.01 4.65 -24.87
N ALA A 89 3.25 4.36 -25.23
CA ALA A 89 4.20 3.70 -24.35
C ALA A 89 4.52 4.51 -23.08
N ALA A 90 4.60 5.85 -23.21
CA ALA A 90 4.76 6.76 -22.07
C ALA A 90 3.57 6.70 -21.11
N GLY A 91 2.35 6.61 -21.64
CA GLY A 91 1.14 6.41 -20.84
C GLY A 91 1.15 5.09 -20.09
N GLU A 92 1.52 3.99 -20.76
CA GLU A 92 1.66 2.67 -20.14
C GLU A 92 2.71 2.67 -19.01
N ALA A 93 3.84 3.33 -19.21
CA ALA A 93 4.87 3.46 -18.18
C ALA A 93 4.41 4.26 -16.98
N ALA A 94 3.64 5.31 -17.19
CA ALA A 94 3.06 6.10 -16.12
C ALA A 94 2.06 5.29 -15.29
N GLU A 95 1.21 4.48 -15.93
CA GLU A 95 0.29 3.58 -15.22
C GLU A 95 1.05 2.48 -14.46
N LEU A 96 2.12 1.93 -15.03
CA LEU A 96 2.99 1.00 -14.35
C LEU A 96 3.58 1.62 -13.07
N MET A 97 4.09 2.85 -13.16
CA MET A 97 4.63 3.58 -12.02
C MET A 97 3.57 3.82 -10.96
N LYS A 98 2.36 4.16 -11.34
CA LYS A 98 1.23 4.33 -10.42
C LYS A 98 0.94 3.04 -9.64
N LEU A 99 1.02 1.88 -10.30
CA LEU A 99 0.86 0.57 -9.64
C LEU A 99 1.99 0.29 -8.64
N PHE A 100 3.25 0.64 -8.98
CA PHE A 100 4.36 0.52 -8.04
C PHE A 100 4.19 1.39 -6.82
N MET A 101 3.84 2.66 -7.01
CA MET A 101 3.59 3.58 -5.89
C MET A 101 2.46 3.08 -4.97
N LYS A 102 1.39 2.56 -5.57
CA LYS A 102 0.29 2.00 -4.80
C LYS A 102 0.72 0.78 -3.98
N ARG A 103 1.55 -0.09 -4.53
CA ARG A 103 2.10 -1.26 -3.80
C ARG A 103 3.01 -0.85 -2.65
N ASP A 104 3.83 0.19 -2.85
CA ASP A 104 4.70 0.71 -1.79
C ASP A 104 3.89 1.36 -0.65
N ASP A 105 2.79 2.01 -0.97
CA ASP A 105 1.88 2.57 0.02
C ASP A 105 1.14 1.47 0.78
N GLU A 106 0.69 0.42 0.11
CA GLU A 106 0.07 -0.75 0.73
C GLU A 106 1.08 -1.51 1.60
N ALA A 107 2.31 -1.72 1.14
CA ALA A 107 3.37 -2.38 1.90
C ALA A 107 3.77 -1.59 3.15
N ARG A 108 3.75 -0.26 3.10
CA ARG A 108 4.00 0.59 4.26
C ARG A 108 2.84 0.59 5.24
N ASN A 109 1.62 0.40 4.75
CA ASN A 109 0.44 0.32 5.60
C ASN A 109 0.32 -1.04 6.27
N ASP A 110 0.86 -2.10 5.67
CA ASP A 110 0.93 -3.44 6.28
C ASP A 110 2.04 -3.53 7.36
N GLU A 111 3.07 -2.67 7.31
CA GLU A 111 4.12 -2.64 8.33
C GLU A 111 3.70 -1.82 9.56
N PHE A 112 2.70 -0.97 9.45
CA PHE A 112 1.98 -0.40 10.57
C PHE A 112 0.76 -1.28 10.88
N VAL A 113 1.02 -2.50 11.24
CA VAL A 113 0.07 -3.31 11.99
C VAL A 113 -0.05 -2.60 13.33
N ASP A 114 -1.11 -1.85 13.50
CA ASP A 114 -1.50 -1.30 14.76
C ASP A 114 -1.58 -2.49 15.73
N GLU A 115 -0.62 -2.59 16.65
CA GLU A 115 -0.62 -3.66 17.66
C GLU A 115 -1.93 -3.67 18.44
N GLU A 116 -2.62 -2.53 18.50
CA GLU A 116 -3.96 -2.45 19.07
C GLU A 116 -5.04 -3.14 18.21
N ALA A 117 -4.86 -3.22 16.88
CA ALA A 117 -5.77 -3.96 16.01
C ALA A 117 -5.57 -5.48 16.11
N ILE A 118 -4.36 -5.94 16.43
CA ILE A 118 -4.10 -7.35 16.76
C ILE A 118 -4.62 -7.65 18.18
N PHE A 119 -4.60 -6.68 19.06
CA PHE A 119 -5.16 -6.74 20.40
C PHE A 119 -6.63 -6.29 20.45
N ASP A 120 -7.37 -6.35 19.38
CA ASP A 120 -8.83 -6.44 19.48
C ASP A 120 -9.28 -7.79 20.09
N MET A 121 -8.31 -8.48 20.65
CA MET A 121 -8.44 -9.52 21.67
C MET A 121 -8.86 -9.02 23.06
N PRO A 122 -8.85 -7.73 23.44
CA PRO A 122 -9.26 -7.37 24.82
C PRO A 122 -10.70 -7.75 25.12
N LYS A 123 -11.58 -7.81 24.17
CA LYS A 123 -12.95 -8.29 24.39
C LYS A 123 -13.00 -9.78 24.71
N LEU A 124 -12.27 -10.62 24.00
CA LEU A 124 -12.18 -12.05 24.27
C LEU A 124 -11.50 -12.34 25.61
N LEU A 125 -10.47 -11.58 25.97
CA LEU A 125 -9.81 -11.69 27.26
C LEU A 125 -10.64 -11.15 28.41
N ILE A 126 -11.44 -10.11 28.21
CA ILE A 126 -12.39 -9.57 29.18
C ILE A 126 -13.51 -10.58 29.40
N ASP A 127 -14.06 -11.17 28.36
CA ASP A 127 -15.08 -12.22 28.45
C ASP A 127 -14.56 -13.49 29.16
N MET A 128 -13.30 -13.86 28.92
CA MET A 128 -12.66 -14.96 29.65
C MET A 128 -12.38 -14.59 31.11
N ALA A 129 -12.00 -13.35 31.39
CA ALA A 129 -11.76 -12.88 32.77
C ALA A 129 -13.06 -12.76 33.54
N GLU A 130 -14.16 -12.33 32.94
CA GLU A 130 -15.50 -12.33 33.57
C GLU A 130 -15.99 -13.75 33.84
N GLY A 131 -15.72 -14.69 32.92
CA GLY A 131 -16.03 -16.10 33.15
C GLY A 131 -15.26 -16.74 34.31
N MET A 132 -14.06 -16.23 34.62
CA MET A 132 -13.25 -16.69 35.74
C MET A 132 -13.60 -16.02 37.06
N LEU A 133 -14.25 -14.85 37.03
CA LEU A 133 -14.69 -14.11 38.20
C LEU A 133 -16.08 -14.57 38.72
N LEU A 134 -16.77 -15.37 37.95
CA LEU A 134 -17.91 -16.11 38.46
C LEU A 134 -17.38 -17.19 39.39
N SER A 135 -17.25 -16.87 40.63
CA SER A 135 -17.09 -17.86 41.68
C SER A 135 -18.08 -18.99 41.43
N PRO A 136 -17.65 -20.24 41.45
CA PRO A 136 -18.60 -21.34 41.42
C PRO A 136 -19.64 -21.06 42.52
N PRO A 137 -20.92 -21.29 42.23
CA PRO A 137 -21.92 -21.11 43.28
C PRO A 137 -21.44 -21.89 44.49
N ARG A 138 -21.18 -21.17 45.59
CA ARG A 138 -20.98 -21.83 46.85
C ARG A 138 -22.19 -22.72 47.00
N GLN A 139 -21.96 -24.00 46.90
CA GLN A 139 -22.91 -24.93 47.43
C GLN A 139 -22.99 -24.54 48.92
N THR A 140 -23.99 -23.77 49.22
CA THR A 140 -24.43 -23.69 50.59
C THR A 140 -24.83 -25.11 50.91
N VAL A 141 -23.93 -25.80 51.57
CA VAL A 141 -24.31 -26.98 52.29
C VAL A 141 -25.35 -26.41 53.25
N ALA A 142 -26.60 -26.56 52.89
CA ALA A 142 -27.66 -26.40 53.82
C ALA A 142 -27.31 -27.39 54.91
N ASP A 143 -26.97 -26.85 56.02
CA ASP A 143 -26.81 -27.58 57.26
C ASP A 143 -28.20 -28.04 57.65
N ASP A 144 -28.66 -29.05 56.91
CA ASP A 144 -29.87 -29.75 57.28
C ASP A 144 -29.54 -30.73 58.39
N ARG A 145 -29.54 -30.20 59.56
CA ARG A 145 -29.61 -30.98 60.81
C ARG A 145 -30.98 -31.57 60.94
N THR A 146 -31.44 -32.27 60.00
CA THR A 146 -32.51 -33.23 60.23
C THR A 146 -31.86 -34.59 60.21
N LEU A 147 -31.66 -35.04 61.41
CA LEU A 147 -31.48 -36.43 61.77
C LEU A 147 -32.52 -37.28 61.08
N GLY A 148 -32.16 -37.89 60.04
CA GLY A 148 -32.90 -38.91 59.37
C GLY A 148 -31.92 -40.03 59.05
N GLU A 149 -31.86 -41.00 59.94
CA GLU A 149 -31.15 -42.23 59.68
C GLU A 149 -31.66 -42.89 58.41
N CYS A 150 -30.81 -42.89 57.39
CA CYS A 150 -30.92 -43.81 56.30
C CYS A 150 -29.56 -44.46 56.10
N SER A 151 -29.40 -45.56 56.78
CA SER A 151 -28.22 -46.36 56.81
C SER A 151 -28.06 -47.26 55.58
N ASP A 152 -28.74 -46.98 54.47
CA ASP A 152 -28.72 -47.90 53.33
C ASP A 152 -28.28 -47.28 51.98
N CYS A 153 -27.63 -46.14 51.98
CA CYS A 153 -27.21 -45.52 50.76
C CYS A 153 -25.70 -45.66 50.44
N ASP A 154 -24.95 -46.35 51.22
CA ASP A 154 -23.49 -46.43 51.07
C ASP A 154 -22.97 -47.49 50.11
N ASN A 155 -23.85 -48.15 49.37
CA ASN A 155 -23.39 -49.30 48.63
C ASN A 155 -23.47 -49.24 47.14
N TYR A 156 -23.76 -48.07 46.57
CA TYR A 156 -23.88 -47.94 45.09
C TYR A 156 -22.89 -47.03 44.41
N LEU A 157 -21.89 -46.53 45.12
CA LEU A 157 -21.00 -45.55 44.54
C LEU A 157 -19.66 -46.12 44.00
N TRP A 158 -19.43 -47.42 44.10
CA TRP A 158 -18.19 -48.02 43.62
C TRP A 158 -18.39 -49.38 42.98
N SER A 159 -19.10 -49.43 41.90
CA SER A 159 -18.88 -50.47 40.89
C SER A 159 -18.94 -49.83 39.53
N TYR A 160 -17.75 -49.63 39.04
CA TYR A 160 -17.40 -49.47 37.61
C TYR A 160 -18.33 -48.74 36.73
#